data_dd0e388b645dd1bb08e5736d7135a85b
#
_entry.id   dd0e388b645dd1bb08e5736d7135a85b
#
_cell.length_a   1.000
_cell.length_b   1.000
_cell.length_c   1.000
_cell.angle_alpha   90.00
_cell.angle_beta   90.00
_cell.angle_gamma   90.00
#
_symmetry.space_group_name_H-M   'P 1'
#
loop_
_entity.id
_entity.type
_entity.pdbx_description
1 polymer ?
#
loop_
_entity_poly.entity_id
_entity_poly.type
_entity_poly.pdbx_seq_one_letter_code
_entity_poly.pdbx_strand_id
1 'polypeptide(L)'
;MSAWRLLLTRPAEDCAALAQTLAAQGIASHCMPLLAIEALDETPEQLGVFADLQRYCAVIVVSKPAARLGLDLLGRHWPQPPATPRWFSVGAATAQILDDHLAP
;
A
#
# COMPACT_ATOMS: atom_id res chain seq x y z
N MET A 1 -27.52 -21.62 -9.23
CA MET A 1 -26.82 -21.46 -7.96
C MET A 1 -25.49 -22.17 -8.03
N SER A 2 -24.38 -21.48 -7.76
CA SER A 2 -23.07 -22.10 -7.83
C SER A 2 -22.80 -22.95 -6.59
N ALA A 3 -22.30 -24.17 -6.79
CA ALA A 3 -21.82 -25.03 -5.71
C ALA A 3 -20.39 -24.61 -5.25
N TRP A 4 -19.78 -23.68 -5.96
CA TRP A 4 -18.42 -23.25 -5.70
C TRP A 4 -18.38 -22.20 -4.60
N ARG A 5 -17.38 -22.31 -3.74
CA ARG A 5 -17.02 -21.28 -2.77
C ARG A 5 -15.54 -21.00 -2.89
N LEU A 6 -15.20 -19.74 -2.83
CA LEU A 6 -13.79 -19.32 -2.85
C LEU A 6 -13.33 -19.00 -1.44
N LEU A 7 -12.12 -19.43 -1.09
CA LEU A 7 -11.48 -19.08 0.16
C LEU A 7 -10.51 -17.92 -0.12
N LEU A 8 -10.75 -16.80 0.54
CA LEU A 8 -9.94 -15.59 0.37
C LEU A 8 -9.00 -15.44 1.55
N THR A 9 -7.70 -15.37 1.26
CA THR A 9 -6.67 -15.38 2.31
C THR A 9 -5.89 -14.08 2.38
N ARG A 10 -6.31 -13.08 1.63
CA ARG A 10 -5.69 -11.75 1.64
C ARG A 10 -5.94 -11.03 2.96
N PRO A 11 -5.24 -9.91 3.24
CA PRO A 11 -5.55 -9.09 4.42
C PRO A 11 -7.03 -8.73 4.49
N ALA A 12 -7.56 -8.54 5.71
CA ALA A 12 -9.01 -8.43 5.96
C ALA A 12 -9.70 -7.40 5.06
N GLU A 13 -9.11 -6.23 4.84
CA GLU A 13 -9.71 -5.19 4.00
C GLU A 13 -9.82 -5.63 2.55
N ASP A 14 -8.76 -6.26 2.02
CA ASP A 14 -8.76 -6.78 0.65
C ASP A 14 -9.74 -7.93 0.49
N CYS A 15 -9.85 -8.81 1.49
CA CYS A 15 -10.84 -9.88 1.50
C CYS A 15 -12.26 -9.33 1.41
N ALA A 16 -12.59 -8.34 2.23
CA ALA A 16 -13.93 -7.76 2.26
C ALA A 16 -14.31 -7.14 0.92
N ALA A 17 -13.40 -6.37 0.31
CA ALA A 17 -13.63 -5.75 -0.98
C ALA A 17 -13.82 -6.79 -2.08
N LEU A 18 -12.98 -7.81 -2.11
CA LEU A 18 -13.07 -8.87 -3.11
C LEU A 18 -14.33 -9.70 -2.92
N ALA A 19 -14.71 -10.00 -1.68
CA ALA A 19 -15.94 -10.73 -1.38
C ALA A 19 -17.18 -10.01 -1.90
N GLN A 20 -17.23 -8.69 -1.76
CA GLN A 20 -18.35 -7.90 -2.30
C GLN A 20 -18.39 -7.95 -3.82
N THR A 21 -17.26 -7.82 -4.48
CA THR A 21 -17.19 -7.92 -5.93
C THR A 21 -17.64 -9.28 -6.42
N LEU A 22 -17.23 -10.35 -5.76
CA LEU A 22 -17.62 -11.71 -6.10
C LEU A 22 -19.11 -11.95 -5.85
N ALA A 23 -19.63 -11.46 -4.73
CA ALA A 23 -21.04 -11.60 -4.38
C ALA A 23 -21.94 -10.92 -5.42
N ALA A 24 -21.52 -9.77 -5.95
CA ALA A 24 -22.25 -9.07 -7.00
C ALA A 24 -22.36 -9.90 -8.28
N GLN A 25 -21.47 -10.86 -8.48
CA GLN A 25 -21.50 -11.78 -9.62
C GLN A 25 -22.05 -13.18 -9.25
N GLY A 26 -22.66 -13.29 -8.08
CA GLY A 26 -23.25 -14.55 -7.64
C GLY A 26 -22.26 -15.60 -7.15
N ILE A 27 -21.04 -15.20 -6.82
CA ILE A 27 -19.98 -16.11 -6.36
C ILE A 27 -19.86 -16.01 -4.84
N ALA A 28 -20.08 -17.12 -4.14
CA ALA A 28 -19.91 -17.19 -2.69
C ALA A 28 -18.43 -17.28 -2.32
N SER A 29 -18.05 -16.63 -1.25
CA SER A 29 -16.68 -16.67 -0.75
C SER A 29 -16.66 -16.67 0.77
N HIS A 30 -15.53 -17.07 1.35
CA HIS A 30 -15.27 -17.03 2.77
C HIS A 30 -13.93 -16.34 3.00
N CYS A 31 -13.92 -15.32 3.85
CA CYS A 31 -12.71 -14.60 4.19
C CYS A 31 -12.01 -15.29 5.36
N MET A 32 -10.76 -15.67 5.14
CA MET A 32 -9.88 -16.20 6.17
C MET A 32 -8.51 -15.54 6.01
N PRO A 33 -8.36 -14.29 6.46
CA PRO A 33 -7.10 -13.58 6.30
C PRO A 33 -5.95 -14.32 6.98
N LEU A 34 -4.90 -14.62 6.22
CA LEU A 34 -3.70 -15.25 6.74
C LEU A 34 -2.56 -14.25 6.93
N LEU A 35 -2.77 -13.00 6.49
CA LEU A 35 -1.81 -11.91 6.63
C LEU A 35 -2.51 -10.70 7.22
N ALA A 36 -1.81 -10.01 8.11
CA ALA A 36 -2.20 -8.71 8.61
C ALA A 36 -1.04 -7.73 8.36
N ILE A 37 -1.36 -6.53 7.90
CA ILE A 37 -0.36 -5.50 7.65
C ILE A 37 -0.35 -4.58 8.86
N GLU A 38 0.79 -4.50 9.53
CA GLU A 38 0.98 -3.64 10.70
C GLU A 38 2.16 -2.72 10.48
N ALA A 39 1.99 -1.45 10.84
CA ALA A 39 3.10 -0.51 10.84
C ALA A 39 4.03 -0.83 12.00
N LEU A 40 5.32 -0.94 11.70
CA LEU A 40 6.36 -1.10 12.71
C LEU A 40 6.95 0.26 13.06
N ASP A 41 7.47 0.38 14.29
CA ASP A 41 8.21 1.57 14.66
C ASP A 41 9.50 1.67 13.84
N GLU A 42 9.85 2.87 13.43
CA GLU A 42 11.06 3.12 12.65
C GLU A 42 12.29 2.96 13.54
N THR A 43 13.32 2.33 12.99
CA THR A 43 14.63 2.31 13.61
C THR A 43 15.33 3.64 13.41
N PRO A 44 16.32 4.02 14.27
CA PRO A 44 17.10 5.23 14.04
C PRO A 44 17.76 5.28 12.66
N GLU A 45 18.19 4.13 12.13
CA GLU A 45 18.77 4.02 10.80
C GLU A 45 17.76 4.38 9.72
N GLN A 46 16.53 3.86 9.83
CA GLN A 46 15.45 4.19 8.90
C GLN A 46 15.06 5.65 8.96
N LEU A 47 15.02 6.25 10.15
CA LEU A 47 14.76 7.68 10.31
C LEU A 47 15.83 8.51 9.61
N GLY A 48 17.09 8.08 9.68
CA GLY A 48 18.19 8.74 8.98
C GLY A 48 18.01 8.72 7.46
N VAL A 49 17.52 7.59 6.90
CA VAL A 49 17.23 7.50 5.47
C VAL A 49 16.14 8.51 5.07
N PHE A 50 15.06 8.60 5.85
CA PHE A 50 14.00 9.57 5.55
C PHE A 50 14.48 11.02 5.70
N ALA A 51 15.32 11.31 6.66
CA ALA A 51 15.88 12.64 6.84
C ALA A 51 16.76 13.05 5.65
N ASP A 52 17.43 12.09 5.01
CA ASP A 52 18.32 12.31 3.87
C ASP A 52 17.69 11.89 2.54
N LEU A 53 16.37 11.88 2.44
CA LEU A 53 15.66 11.36 1.28
C LEU A 53 16.07 12.06 -0.02
N GLN A 54 16.41 13.34 0.03
CA GLN A 54 16.84 14.10 -1.13
C GLN A 54 18.16 13.61 -1.75
N ARG A 55 18.90 12.76 -1.04
CA ARG A 55 20.14 12.16 -1.58
C ARG A 55 19.89 10.99 -2.51
N TYR A 56 18.67 10.47 -2.54
CA TYR A 56 18.31 9.35 -3.38
C TYR A 56 17.77 9.85 -4.71
N CYS A 57 18.16 9.20 -5.80
CA CYS A 57 17.66 9.58 -7.13
C CYS A 57 16.27 8.98 -7.41
N ALA A 58 15.90 7.89 -6.74
CA ALA A 58 14.63 7.23 -6.95
C ALA A 58 14.14 6.52 -5.70
N VAL A 59 12.81 6.49 -5.53
CA VAL A 59 12.12 5.64 -4.56
C VAL A 59 11.22 4.70 -5.34
N ILE A 60 11.34 3.41 -5.06
CA ILE A 60 10.52 2.38 -5.72
C ILE A 60 9.56 1.81 -4.69
N VAL A 61 8.27 1.95 -4.95
CA VAL A 61 7.21 1.50 -4.04
C VAL A 61 6.57 0.24 -4.64
N VAL A 62 6.62 -0.85 -3.90
CA VAL A 62 6.32 -2.18 -4.45
C VAL A 62 4.95 -2.72 -4.07
N SER A 63 4.18 -2.04 -3.23
CA SER A 63 2.86 -2.51 -2.81
C SER A 63 2.00 -1.35 -2.32
N LYS A 64 0.69 -1.58 -2.24
CA LYS A 64 -0.24 -0.58 -1.69
C LYS A 64 0.03 -0.28 -0.21
N PRO A 65 0.23 -1.27 0.68
CA PRO A 65 0.58 -0.99 2.06
C PRO A 65 1.88 -0.19 2.18
N ALA A 66 2.90 -0.53 1.38
CA ALA A 66 4.15 0.22 1.37
C ALA A 66 3.92 1.68 0.96
N ALA A 67 3.06 1.92 -0.04
CA ALA A 67 2.71 3.28 -0.44
C ALA A 67 2.03 4.05 0.71
N ARG A 68 1.01 3.47 1.31
CA ARG A 68 0.23 4.13 2.37
C ARG A 68 1.07 4.42 3.60
N LEU A 69 1.81 3.43 4.09
CA LEU A 69 2.66 3.59 5.27
C LEU A 69 3.85 4.48 4.99
N GLY A 70 4.44 4.36 3.81
CA GLY A 70 5.57 5.19 3.39
C GLY A 70 5.19 6.66 3.24
N LEU A 71 4.03 6.95 2.64
CA LEU A 71 3.54 8.32 2.50
C LEU A 71 3.17 8.93 3.84
N ASP A 72 2.60 8.15 4.75
CA ASP A 72 2.32 8.60 6.11
C ASP A 72 3.60 8.98 6.83
N LEU A 73 4.63 8.15 6.72
CA LEU A 73 5.93 8.40 7.31
C LEU A 73 6.60 9.64 6.69
N LEU A 74 6.50 9.76 5.36
CA LEU A 74 7.01 10.92 4.63
C LEU A 74 6.37 12.22 5.14
N GLY A 75 5.04 12.22 5.31
CA GLY A 75 4.30 13.38 5.79
C GLY A 75 4.67 13.79 7.21
N ARG A 76 5.10 12.83 8.03
CA ARG A 76 5.56 13.13 9.39
C ARG A 76 6.96 13.77 9.43
N HIS A 77 7.82 13.45 8.44
CA HIS A 77 9.21 13.94 8.43
C HIS A 77 9.43 15.12 7.49
N TRP A 78 8.59 15.29 6.49
CA TRP A 78 8.75 16.35 5.50
C TRP A 78 7.45 17.13 5.36
N PRO A 79 7.41 18.43 5.73
CA PRO A 79 6.22 19.28 5.46
C PRO A 79 5.88 19.34 3.98
N GLN A 80 6.91 19.34 3.13
CA GLN A 80 6.78 19.19 1.69
C GLN A 80 7.78 18.15 1.23
N PRO A 81 7.37 17.17 0.39
CA PRO A 81 8.29 16.19 -0.12
C PRO A 81 9.45 16.86 -0.89
N PRO A 82 10.66 16.34 -0.81
CA PRO A 82 11.77 16.90 -1.58
C PRO A 82 11.53 16.71 -3.08
N ALA A 83 12.04 17.63 -3.90
CA ALA A 83 11.88 17.58 -5.36
C ALA A 83 12.58 16.37 -5.98
N THR A 84 13.69 15.97 -5.44
CA THR A 84 14.36 14.70 -5.66
C THR A 84 14.01 13.82 -4.45
N PRO A 85 13.73 12.58 -4.56
CA PRO A 85 13.89 11.61 -5.67
C PRO A 85 12.69 11.55 -6.60
N ARG A 86 12.84 10.81 -7.70
CA ARG A 86 11.72 10.42 -8.55
C ARG A 86 11.03 9.19 -7.95
N TRP A 87 9.72 9.13 -8.10
CA TRP A 87 8.90 8.06 -7.52
C TRP A 87 8.44 7.08 -8.58
N PHE A 88 8.60 5.80 -8.30
CA PHE A 88 8.20 4.71 -9.16
C PHE A 88 7.35 3.72 -8.37
N SER A 89 6.43 3.06 -9.05
CA SER A 89 5.59 2.05 -8.42
C SER A 89 5.54 0.78 -9.26
N VAL A 90 5.23 -0.31 -8.60
CA VAL A 90 4.89 -1.58 -9.25
C VAL A 90 3.39 -1.71 -9.22
N GLY A 91 2.75 -1.73 -10.40
CA GLY A 91 1.31 -1.89 -10.53
C GLY A 91 0.52 -0.57 -10.49
N ALA A 92 -0.63 -0.59 -11.17
CA ALA A 92 -1.47 0.60 -11.35
C ALA A 92 -2.11 1.07 -10.03
N ALA A 93 -2.52 0.16 -9.16
CA ALA A 93 -3.17 0.53 -7.90
C ALA A 93 -2.21 1.27 -6.97
N THR A 94 -0.95 0.84 -6.91
CA THR A 94 0.08 1.52 -6.14
C THR A 94 0.40 2.89 -6.75
N ALA A 95 0.47 2.96 -8.08
CA ALA A 95 0.69 4.22 -8.79
C ALA A 95 -0.39 5.23 -8.46
N GLN A 96 -1.66 4.80 -8.39
CA GLN A 96 -2.78 5.69 -8.07
C GLN A 96 -2.62 6.30 -6.68
N ILE A 97 -2.19 5.52 -5.69
CA ILE A 97 -1.97 6.02 -4.34
C ILE A 97 -0.89 7.11 -4.33
N LEU A 98 0.20 6.89 -5.07
CA LEU A 98 1.27 7.88 -5.19
C LEU A 98 0.79 9.14 -5.90
N ASP A 99 0.04 9.00 -6.97
CA ASP A 99 -0.49 10.13 -7.74
C ASP A 99 -1.41 11.00 -6.88
N ASP A 100 -2.26 10.37 -6.07
CA ASP A 100 -3.20 11.09 -5.20
C ASP A 100 -2.48 11.93 -4.12
N HIS A 101 -1.27 11.53 -3.72
CA HIS A 101 -0.55 12.18 -2.63
C HIS A 101 0.64 13.02 -3.09
N LEU A 102 1.25 12.70 -4.21
CA LEU A 102 2.49 13.31 -4.67
C LEU A 102 2.32 14.13 -5.95
N ALA A 103 1.16 14.07 -6.59
CA ALA A 103 0.92 14.86 -7.80
C ALA A 103 1.02 16.35 -7.49
N PRO A 104 1.63 17.15 -8.39
CA PRO A 104 1.71 18.59 -8.21
C PRO A 104 0.34 19.27 -8.26
#